data_204d15cdeef535655d2d0ba7c09d8cdc
#
_entry.id   204d15cdeef535655d2d0ba7c09d8cdc
#
_cell.length_a   1.000
_cell.length_b   1.000
_cell.length_c   1.000
_cell.angle_alpha   90.00
_cell.angle_beta   90.00
_cell.angle_gamma   90.00
#
_symmetry.space_group_name_H-M   'P 1'
#
loop_
_entity.id
_entity.type
_entity.pdbx_description
1 polymer ?
#
loop_
_entity_poly.entity_id
_entity_poly.type
_entity_poly.pdbx_seq_one_letter_code
_entity_poly.pdbx_strand_id
1 'polypeptide(L)'
;MNSRRAADPDRLRARRWLVIAAVTLCVFADACAQAASVQPLEIVTKSGVQVFSVEMATSEQEKETGLMYRKELPDGKGMLFDFSPEQQVSMWMKNTYLSLDMIFIRADGRILRIAENTEPLSTRIISSGGLAKGVLEVIAGTAQKYGIKPGDRVAHPLFIGR
;
A
#
# COMPACT_ATOMS: atom_id res chain seq x y z
N MET A 1 -47.91 44.52 57.80
CA MET A 1 -46.47 44.79 57.70
C MET A 1 -45.88 43.77 56.70
N ASN A 2 -45.72 44.20 55.48
CA ASN A 2 -45.34 43.35 54.36
C ASN A 2 -43.81 43.36 54.16
N SER A 3 -43.14 42.23 54.36
CA SER A 3 -41.73 42.09 54.03
C SER A 3 -41.61 41.25 52.78
N ARG A 4 -41.40 41.91 51.67
CA ARG A 4 -41.05 41.28 50.37
C ARG A 4 -39.56 40.93 50.43
N ARG A 5 -39.25 39.63 50.43
CA ARG A 5 -37.87 39.13 50.19
C ARG A 5 -37.56 39.29 48.70
N ALA A 6 -36.58 40.11 48.41
CA ALA A 6 -36.03 40.25 47.07
C ALA A 6 -35.29 38.98 46.68
N ALA A 7 -35.52 38.48 45.49
CA ALA A 7 -34.81 37.34 44.96
C ALA A 7 -33.40 37.79 44.47
N ASP A 8 -32.40 37.10 44.91
CA ASP A 8 -31.00 37.34 44.60
C ASP A 8 -30.70 36.97 43.13
N PRO A 9 -30.26 37.90 42.30
CA PRO A 9 -30.00 37.67 40.87
C PRO A 9 -28.73 36.86 40.61
N ASP A 10 -27.86 36.64 41.59
CA ASP A 10 -26.59 35.98 41.37
C ASP A 10 -26.68 34.44 41.32
N ARG A 11 -27.77 33.86 41.78
CA ARG A 11 -27.95 32.39 41.70
C ARG A 11 -28.34 31.88 40.32
N LEU A 12 -28.79 32.77 39.43
CA LEU A 12 -29.18 32.40 38.03
C LEU A 12 -28.01 32.46 37.06
N ARG A 13 -26.91 33.13 37.38
CA ARG A 13 -25.73 33.22 36.53
C ARG A 13 -24.81 32.03 36.68
N ALA A 14 -24.74 31.42 37.86
CA ALA A 14 -23.88 30.24 38.11
C ALA A 14 -24.36 28.95 37.44
N ARG A 15 -25.64 28.84 37.05
CA ARG A 15 -26.20 27.65 36.39
C ARG A 15 -25.97 27.61 34.85
N ARG A 16 -25.62 28.75 34.24
CA ARG A 16 -25.42 28.83 32.76
C ARG A 16 -24.01 28.51 32.33
N TRP A 17 -23.03 28.46 33.24
CA TRP A 17 -21.64 28.18 32.96
C TRP A 17 -21.25 26.70 33.06
N LEU A 18 -22.10 25.87 33.67
CA LEU A 18 -21.84 24.42 33.84
C LEU A 18 -22.35 23.56 32.70
N VAL A 19 -23.06 24.12 31.71
CA VAL A 19 -23.61 23.36 30.55
C VAL A 19 -22.78 23.50 29.30
N ILE A 20 -21.83 24.46 29.25
CA ILE A 20 -21.00 24.69 28.05
C ILE A 20 -19.67 23.95 28.12
N ALA A 21 -19.26 23.40 29.26
CA ALA A 21 -17.99 22.70 29.40
C ALA A 21 -18.03 21.19 29.06
N ALA A 22 -19.18 20.63 28.68
CA ALA A 22 -19.33 19.18 28.47
C ALA A 22 -19.49 18.74 27.00
N VAL A 23 -19.32 19.61 26.03
CA VAL A 23 -19.54 19.26 24.60
C VAL A 23 -18.27 19.37 23.74
N THR A 24 -17.12 19.67 24.32
CA THR A 24 -15.86 19.80 23.55
C THR A 24 -14.89 18.65 23.78
N LEU A 25 -15.41 17.46 24.03
CA LEU A 25 -14.55 16.27 24.13
C LEU A 25 -15.22 15.13 23.36
N CYS A 26 -14.86 14.95 22.12
CA CYS A 26 -14.90 13.72 21.32
C CYS A 26 -15.00 14.05 19.82
N VAL A 27 -13.96 14.53 19.18
CA VAL A 27 -13.65 14.17 17.80
C VAL A 27 -12.14 14.25 17.62
N PHE A 28 -11.38 13.42 18.34
CA PHE A 28 -10.17 12.89 17.77
C PHE A 28 -10.59 11.59 17.10
N ALA A 29 -11.11 11.70 15.87
CA ALA A 29 -11.15 10.57 14.98
C ALA A 29 -9.69 10.17 14.77
N ASP A 30 -9.30 9.05 15.37
CA ASP A 30 -8.09 8.34 15.03
C ASP A 30 -8.09 8.10 13.53
N ALA A 31 -7.44 8.99 12.78
CA ALA A 31 -6.91 8.64 11.48
C ALA A 31 -5.79 7.62 11.76
N CYS A 32 -6.19 6.39 12.04
CA CYS A 32 -5.30 5.24 12.01
C CYS A 32 -4.77 5.18 10.59
N ALA A 33 -3.63 5.82 10.35
CA ALA A 33 -2.87 5.63 9.14
C ALA A 33 -2.63 4.12 9.07
N GLN A 34 -3.35 3.44 8.20
CA GLN A 34 -3.22 2.02 7.95
C GLN A 34 -1.80 1.83 7.44
N ALA A 35 -0.88 1.48 8.33
CA ALA A 35 0.48 1.13 7.93
C ALA A 35 0.34 -0.03 6.94
N ALA A 36 0.85 0.16 5.72
CA ALA A 36 0.83 -0.89 4.71
C ALA A 36 1.38 -2.17 5.34
N SER A 37 0.61 -3.26 5.29
CA SER A 37 1.04 -4.52 5.87
C SER A 37 2.27 -5.03 5.12
N VAL A 38 3.40 -5.12 5.81
CA VAL A 38 4.63 -5.67 5.26
C VAL A 38 4.61 -7.18 5.42
N GLN A 39 4.82 -7.93 4.33
CA GLN A 39 4.76 -9.38 4.31
C GLN A 39 6.04 -9.96 3.67
N PRO A 40 6.48 -11.16 4.08
CA PRO A 40 7.54 -11.88 3.39
C PRO A 40 7.02 -12.47 2.07
N LEU A 41 7.85 -12.38 1.03
CA LEU A 41 7.62 -13.00 -0.26
C LEU A 41 8.91 -13.73 -0.66
N GLU A 42 8.79 -14.96 -1.13
CA GLU A 42 9.94 -15.74 -1.59
C GLU A 42 9.87 -15.96 -3.11
N ILE A 43 11.03 -15.88 -3.76
CA ILE A 43 11.18 -16.25 -5.17
C ILE A 43 12.16 -17.42 -5.24
N VAL A 44 11.69 -18.56 -5.73
CA VAL A 44 12.50 -19.75 -5.95
C VAL A 44 13.07 -19.70 -7.36
N THR A 45 14.38 -19.51 -7.44
CA THR A 45 15.15 -19.45 -8.68
C THR A 45 16.04 -20.69 -8.81
N LYS A 46 16.71 -20.86 -9.93
CA LYS A 46 17.71 -21.92 -10.12
C LYS A 46 18.93 -21.75 -9.21
N SER A 47 19.22 -20.52 -8.78
CA SER A 47 20.35 -20.19 -7.90
C SER A 47 20.01 -20.23 -6.40
N GLY A 48 18.77 -20.49 -6.04
CA GLY A 48 18.30 -20.57 -4.66
C GLY A 48 17.03 -19.76 -4.40
N VAL A 49 16.70 -19.58 -3.13
CA VAL A 49 15.53 -18.83 -2.68
C VAL A 49 15.95 -17.41 -2.31
N GLN A 50 15.24 -16.42 -2.86
CA GLN A 50 15.40 -15.01 -2.51
C GLN A 50 14.19 -14.54 -1.72
N VAL A 51 14.42 -13.87 -0.59
CA VAL A 51 13.37 -13.39 0.30
C VAL A 51 13.27 -11.86 0.19
N PHE A 52 12.07 -11.39 -0.04
CA PHE A 52 11.72 -9.96 -0.09
C PHE A 52 10.76 -9.61 1.03
N SER A 53 10.84 -8.38 1.51
CA SER A 53 9.89 -7.78 2.44
C SER A 53 9.02 -6.81 1.64
N VAL A 54 7.76 -7.16 1.40
CA VAL A 54 6.88 -6.41 0.49
C VAL A 54 5.74 -5.72 1.20
N GLU A 55 5.49 -4.48 0.81
CA GLU A 55 4.26 -3.78 1.15
C GLU A 55 3.15 -4.25 0.21
N MET A 56 1.92 -4.41 0.74
CA MET A 56 0.78 -4.82 -0.07
C MET A 56 0.03 -3.60 -0.63
N ALA A 57 -0.27 -3.63 -1.92
CA ALA A 57 -1.21 -2.70 -2.56
C ALA A 57 -2.46 -3.48 -2.98
N THR A 58 -3.54 -3.35 -2.22
CA THR A 58 -4.78 -4.15 -2.37
C THR A 58 -5.96 -3.31 -2.81
N SER A 59 -6.08 -2.08 -2.31
CA SER A 59 -7.12 -1.15 -2.76
C SER A 59 -6.75 -0.48 -4.08
N GLU A 60 -7.75 -0.01 -4.84
CA GLU A 60 -7.50 0.72 -6.09
C GLU A 60 -6.61 1.95 -5.87
N GLN A 61 -6.82 2.68 -4.77
CA GLN A 61 -6.01 3.86 -4.43
C GLN A 61 -4.55 3.49 -4.14
N GLU A 62 -4.29 2.40 -3.41
CA GLU A 62 -2.93 1.90 -3.16
C GLU A 62 -2.26 1.47 -4.46
N LYS A 63 -2.98 0.76 -5.33
CA LYS A 63 -2.48 0.33 -6.64
C LYS A 63 -2.20 1.51 -7.57
N GLU A 64 -3.06 2.54 -7.56
CA GLU A 64 -2.84 3.75 -8.34
C GLU A 64 -1.62 4.54 -7.85
N THR A 65 -1.42 4.64 -6.54
CA THR A 65 -0.31 5.37 -5.94
C THR A 65 1.00 4.59 -6.02
N GLY A 66 0.98 3.30 -5.69
CA GLY A 66 2.16 2.44 -5.72
C GLY A 66 3.39 3.05 -5.07
N LEU A 67 4.52 3.01 -5.77
CA LEU A 67 5.80 3.58 -5.35
C LEU A 67 6.03 5.04 -5.81
N MET A 68 4.97 5.75 -6.23
CA MET A 68 5.06 7.16 -6.61
C MET A 68 5.70 8.01 -5.52
N TYR A 69 6.48 9.02 -5.93
CA TYR A 69 7.14 10.03 -5.07
C TYR A 69 8.19 9.47 -4.11
N ARG A 70 8.45 8.17 -4.08
CA ARG A 70 9.52 7.59 -3.25
C ARG A 70 10.88 7.94 -3.82
N LYS A 71 11.81 8.28 -2.92
CA LYS A 71 13.19 8.63 -3.26
C LYS A 71 14.14 7.45 -3.11
N GLU A 72 13.72 6.40 -2.40
CA GLU A 72 14.51 5.20 -2.15
C GLU A 72 13.62 3.96 -2.06
N LEU A 73 14.18 2.83 -2.45
CA LEU A 73 13.65 1.49 -2.24
C LEU A 73 14.83 0.58 -1.95
N PRO A 74 15.09 0.23 -0.68
CA PRO A 74 16.23 -0.60 -0.32
C PRO A 74 16.18 -1.99 -0.97
N ASP A 75 17.33 -2.57 -1.22
CA ASP A 75 17.44 -3.95 -1.70
C ASP A 75 16.71 -4.94 -0.77
N GLY A 76 16.04 -5.93 -1.36
CA GLY A 76 15.18 -6.86 -0.61
C GLY A 76 13.84 -6.27 -0.16
N LYS A 77 13.53 -5.02 -0.49
CA LYS A 77 12.22 -4.40 -0.29
C LYS A 77 11.48 -4.30 -1.62
N GLY A 78 10.14 -4.25 -1.55
CA GLY A 78 9.30 -4.09 -2.74
C GLY A 78 7.86 -3.79 -2.38
N MET A 79 7.03 -3.70 -3.42
CA MET A 79 5.58 -3.61 -3.29
C MET A 79 4.91 -4.69 -4.14
N LEU A 80 3.99 -5.43 -3.53
CA LEU A 80 3.20 -6.44 -4.20
C LEU A 80 1.77 -5.93 -4.41
N PHE A 81 1.40 -5.80 -5.67
CA PHE A 81 0.07 -5.38 -6.12
C PHE A 81 -0.83 -6.59 -6.30
N ASP A 82 -2.01 -6.57 -5.69
CA ASP A 82 -3.04 -7.61 -5.83
C ASP A 82 -4.04 -7.22 -6.94
N PHE A 83 -4.01 -7.96 -8.04
CA PHE A 83 -4.93 -7.85 -9.17
C PHE A 83 -5.92 -9.02 -9.21
N SER A 84 -6.33 -9.52 -8.04
CA SER A 84 -7.36 -10.56 -7.98
C SER A 84 -8.74 -10.05 -8.44
N PRO A 85 -9.50 -10.83 -9.24
CA PRO A 85 -9.10 -12.07 -9.90
C PRO A 85 -8.04 -11.83 -11.00
N GLU A 86 -7.31 -12.89 -11.39
CA GLU A 86 -6.29 -12.84 -12.46
C GLU A 86 -6.82 -12.16 -13.72
N GLN A 87 -6.06 -11.19 -14.24
CA GLN A 87 -6.48 -10.34 -15.37
C GLN A 87 -5.27 -9.85 -16.18
N GLN A 88 -5.53 -9.25 -17.33
CA GLN A 88 -4.47 -8.55 -18.06
C GLN A 88 -4.17 -7.23 -17.34
N VAL A 89 -2.91 -7.05 -16.91
CA VAL A 89 -2.47 -5.90 -16.11
C VAL A 89 -1.68 -4.93 -16.99
N SER A 90 -1.91 -3.64 -16.75
CA SER A 90 -1.17 -2.54 -17.37
C SER A 90 -0.61 -1.63 -16.27
N MET A 91 0.69 -1.44 -16.28
CA MET A 91 1.43 -0.60 -15.33
C MET A 91 2.02 0.61 -16.05
N TRP A 92 2.50 1.57 -15.29
CA TRP A 92 3.23 2.76 -15.76
C TRP A 92 4.23 3.22 -14.70
N MET A 93 5.09 4.17 -15.07
CA MET A 93 6.06 4.80 -14.16
C MET A 93 5.70 6.27 -13.83
N LYS A 94 4.42 6.65 -14.02
CA LYS A 94 3.95 8.02 -13.71
C LYS A 94 4.31 8.39 -12.28
N ASN A 95 4.91 9.57 -12.08
CA ASN A 95 5.34 10.10 -10.77
C ASN A 95 6.30 9.19 -9.97
N THR A 96 6.89 8.18 -10.59
CA THR A 96 7.82 7.24 -9.96
C THR A 96 9.25 7.63 -10.33
N TYR A 97 10.02 8.09 -9.35
CA TYR A 97 11.39 8.62 -9.54
C TYR A 97 12.45 7.53 -9.65
N LEU A 98 12.13 6.34 -9.15
CA LEU A 98 13.05 5.20 -9.13
C LEU A 98 12.87 4.39 -10.41
N SER A 99 13.97 3.89 -10.98
CA SER A 99 13.89 2.80 -11.95
C SER A 99 13.57 1.49 -11.21
N LEU A 100 12.64 0.71 -11.72
CA LEU A 100 12.12 -0.50 -11.08
C LEU A 100 12.23 -1.71 -12.03
N ASP A 101 12.29 -2.91 -11.45
CA ASP A 101 11.94 -4.14 -12.13
C ASP A 101 10.49 -4.50 -11.75
N MET A 102 9.63 -4.68 -12.76
CA MET A 102 8.23 -5.08 -12.58
C MET A 102 8.08 -6.57 -12.94
N ILE A 103 7.77 -7.39 -11.95
CA ILE A 103 7.65 -8.84 -12.09
C ILE A 103 6.17 -9.20 -12.11
N PHE A 104 5.66 -9.60 -13.27
CA PHE A 104 4.26 -10.01 -13.45
C PHE A 104 4.10 -11.50 -13.09
N ILE A 105 3.14 -11.83 -12.22
CA ILE A 105 3.00 -13.14 -11.59
C ILE A 105 1.58 -13.66 -11.84
N ARG A 106 1.48 -14.91 -12.32
CA ARG A 106 0.21 -15.62 -12.54
C ARG A 106 -0.43 -16.07 -11.25
N ALA A 107 -1.68 -16.53 -11.32
CA ALA A 107 -2.40 -17.05 -10.17
C ALA A 107 -1.74 -18.29 -9.54
N ASP A 108 -1.03 -19.09 -10.31
CA ASP A 108 -0.26 -20.27 -9.84
C ASP A 108 1.10 -19.92 -9.19
N GLY A 109 1.42 -18.61 -9.09
CA GLY A 109 2.69 -18.13 -8.56
C GLY A 109 3.86 -18.14 -9.53
N ARG A 110 3.68 -18.56 -10.79
CA ARG A 110 4.76 -18.51 -11.78
C ARG A 110 4.95 -17.12 -12.34
N ILE A 111 6.20 -16.70 -12.48
CA ILE A 111 6.55 -15.45 -13.15
C ILE A 111 6.19 -15.57 -14.63
N LEU A 112 5.31 -14.69 -15.08
CA LEU A 112 4.87 -14.61 -16.47
C LEU A 112 5.88 -13.83 -17.33
N ARG A 113 6.27 -12.66 -16.83
CA ARG A 113 7.12 -11.68 -17.51
C ARG A 113 7.81 -10.78 -16.49
N ILE A 114 8.96 -10.23 -16.88
CA ILE A 114 9.67 -9.18 -16.15
C ILE A 114 9.88 -8.00 -17.10
N ALA A 115 9.55 -6.80 -16.67
CA ALA A 115 9.98 -5.56 -17.30
C ALA A 115 11.11 -4.98 -16.44
N GLU A 116 12.34 -5.17 -16.92
CA GLU A 116 13.53 -4.75 -16.22
C GLU A 116 13.89 -3.30 -16.49
N ASN A 117 14.49 -2.62 -15.50
CA ASN A 117 15.05 -1.28 -15.62
C ASN A 117 14.08 -0.28 -16.24
N THR A 118 12.84 -0.24 -15.73
CA THR A 118 11.79 0.65 -16.25
C THR A 118 12.21 2.11 -16.18
N GLU A 119 11.80 2.90 -17.19
CA GLU A 119 12.15 4.31 -17.31
C GLU A 119 11.37 5.16 -16.29
N PRO A 120 12.05 5.86 -15.36
CA PRO A 120 11.39 6.74 -14.41
C PRO A 120 10.52 7.80 -15.08
N LEU A 121 9.40 8.17 -14.44
CA LEU A 121 8.45 9.19 -14.87
C LEU A 121 7.74 8.90 -16.20
N SER A 122 8.01 7.77 -16.85
CA SER A 122 7.39 7.41 -18.11
C SER A 122 5.91 7.07 -17.94
N THR A 123 5.07 7.59 -18.81
CA THR A 123 3.63 7.26 -18.88
C THR A 123 3.32 6.17 -19.90
N ARG A 124 4.35 5.58 -20.53
CA ARG A 124 4.18 4.45 -21.43
C ARG A 124 3.62 3.25 -20.69
N ILE A 125 2.66 2.59 -21.33
CA ILE A 125 2.05 1.38 -20.77
C ILE A 125 3.04 0.21 -20.82
N ILE A 126 3.19 -0.45 -19.67
CA ILE A 126 3.95 -1.69 -19.50
C ILE A 126 2.93 -2.80 -19.23
N SER A 127 2.63 -3.57 -20.30
CA SER A 127 1.64 -4.65 -20.23
C SER A 127 2.23 -5.92 -19.61
N SER A 128 1.42 -6.68 -18.88
CA SER A 128 1.77 -8.02 -18.41
C SER A 128 1.99 -9.02 -19.55
N GLY A 129 1.41 -8.76 -20.73
CA GLY A 129 1.49 -9.66 -21.89
C GLY A 129 0.67 -10.95 -21.74
N GLY A 130 -0.17 -11.06 -20.72
CA GLY A 130 -1.05 -12.18 -20.42
C GLY A 130 -1.74 -11.97 -19.08
N LEU A 131 -2.47 -12.99 -18.59
CA LEU A 131 -3.14 -12.91 -17.30
C LEU A 131 -2.13 -12.93 -16.15
N ALA A 132 -2.23 -11.95 -15.26
CA ALA A 132 -1.44 -11.84 -14.03
C ALA A 132 -2.37 -11.59 -12.83
N LYS A 133 -2.06 -12.21 -11.71
CA LYS A 133 -2.76 -12.02 -10.43
C LYS A 133 -2.06 -11.03 -9.54
N GLY A 134 -0.76 -10.86 -9.73
CA GLY A 134 0.03 -9.89 -8.97
C GLY A 134 1.17 -9.29 -9.80
N VAL A 135 1.63 -8.14 -9.35
CA VAL A 135 2.86 -7.51 -9.83
C VAL A 135 3.72 -7.20 -8.63
N LEU A 136 4.98 -7.66 -8.66
CA LEU A 136 5.98 -7.29 -7.67
C LEU A 136 6.88 -6.21 -8.28
N GLU A 137 6.94 -5.05 -7.64
CA GLU A 137 7.88 -3.98 -7.96
C GLU A 137 9.05 -4.00 -6.98
N VAL A 138 10.27 -4.01 -7.51
CA VAL A 138 11.53 -3.96 -6.77
C VAL A 138 12.48 -2.97 -7.43
N ILE A 139 13.56 -2.58 -6.74
CA ILE A 139 14.55 -1.69 -7.35
C ILE A 139 15.15 -2.31 -8.60
N ALA A 140 15.41 -1.50 -9.62
CA ALA A 140 15.97 -1.92 -10.89
C ALA A 140 17.29 -2.71 -10.72
N GLY A 141 17.50 -3.72 -11.56
CA GLY A 141 18.65 -4.63 -11.50
C GLY A 141 18.48 -5.79 -10.53
N THR A 142 17.39 -5.83 -9.75
CA THR A 142 17.11 -6.92 -8.81
C THR A 142 16.95 -8.26 -9.53
N ALA A 143 16.22 -8.28 -10.64
CA ALA A 143 16.00 -9.50 -11.43
C ALA A 143 17.34 -10.07 -11.93
N GLN A 144 18.20 -9.23 -12.47
CA GLN A 144 19.53 -9.63 -12.92
C GLN A 144 20.41 -10.12 -11.76
N LYS A 145 20.46 -9.35 -10.67
CA LYS A 145 21.28 -9.64 -9.49
C LYS A 145 21.00 -11.03 -8.90
N TYR A 146 19.74 -11.38 -8.79
CA TYR A 146 19.31 -12.65 -8.18
C TYR A 146 18.98 -13.74 -9.20
N GLY A 147 19.17 -13.47 -10.49
CA GLY A 147 18.92 -14.43 -11.57
C GLY A 147 17.47 -14.83 -11.72
N ILE A 148 16.54 -13.92 -11.35
CA ILE A 148 15.10 -14.11 -11.43
C ILE A 148 14.66 -14.10 -12.91
N LYS A 149 13.86 -15.07 -13.32
CA LYS A 149 13.46 -15.25 -14.73
C LYS A 149 11.99 -15.63 -14.86
N PRO A 150 11.37 -15.38 -16.01
CA PRO A 150 10.08 -15.95 -16.35
C PRO A 150 10.09 -17.48 -16.14
N GLY A 151 9.04 -18.02 -15.51
CA GLY A 151 8.90 -19.40 -15.15
C GLY A 151 9.36 -19.74 -13.72
N ASP A 152 10.16 -18.91 -13.05
CA ASP A 152 10.47 -19.05 -11.64
C ASP A 152 9.20 -18.92 -10.79
N ARG A 153 9.24 -19.42 -9.55
CA ARG A 153 8.08 -19.50 -8.68
C ARG A 153 8.15 -18.53 -7.53
N VAL A 154 7.07 -17.77 -7.37
CA VAL A 154 6.85 -16.88 -6.22
C VAL A 154 6.00 -17.64 -5.18
N ALA A 155 6.44 -17.67 -3.94
CA ALA A 155 5.72 -18.19 -2.80
C ALA A 155 5.24 -17.01 -1.93
N HIS A 156 3.92 -16.80 -1.92
CA HIS A 156 3.24 -15.79 -1.11
C HIS A 156 1.77 -16.18 -0.96
N PRO A 157 1.07 -15.85 0.15
CA PRO A 157 -0.34 -16.18 0.35
C PRO A 157 -1.27 -15.78 -0.81
N LEU A 158 -0.98 -14.68 -1.50
CA LEU A 158 -1.72 -14.23 -2.68
C LEU A 158 -1.82 -15.31 -3.77
N PHE A 159 -0.79 -16.15 -3.95
CA PHE A 159 -0.69 -17.13 -5.03
C PHE A 159 -0.97 -18.58 -4.59
N ILE A 160 -1.18 -18.80 -3.29
CA ILE A 160 -1.60 -20.10 -2.78
C ILE A 160 -3.09 -20.25 -3.08
N GLY A 161 -3.44 -21.08 -4.07
CA GLY A 161 -4.83 -21.39 -4.40
C GLY A 161 -5.54 -21.99 -3.17
N ARG A 162 -6.74 -21.49 -2.89
CA ARG A 162 -7.70 -22.20 -2.04
C ARG A 162 -8.31 -23.33 -2.81
#